data_6e3bb1fb1ff90022ddc79ec500a47a26
#
_entry.id   6e3bb1fb1ff90022ddc79ec500a47a26
#
_cell.length_a   1.000
_cell.length_b   1.000
_cell.length_c   1.000
_cell.angle_alpha   90.00
_cell.angle_beta   90.00
_cell.angle_gamma   90.00
#
_symmetry.space_group_name_H-M   'P 1'
#
loop_
_entity.id
_entity.type
_entity.pdbx_description
1 polymer ?
#
loop_
_entity_poly.entity_id
_entity_poly.type
_entity_poly.pdbx_seq_one_letter_code
_entity_poly.pdbx_strand_id
1 'polypeptide(L)'
;LPAAVATDFTLNASYGYTYATFKDYITNEKVNGELQEISYNGKYVPFVPKHTMNVGGQYIFRIRPGHWLDRIQLNANYTGAGRIYWTEENSVSQAFYGTLNGRISFQKGHGQIDFWVRNALDKEYASFYFESMGNGFMQKGRPVQAGIELRCRF
;
A
#
# COMPACT_ATOMS: atom_id res chain seq x y z
N LEU A 1 -4.54 30.07 -10.50
CA LEU A 1 -5.77 29.91 -11.25
C LEU A 1 -6.66 31.11 -10.96
N PRO A 2 -6.87 32.06 -11.89
CA PRO A 2 -7.59 33.33 -11.62
C PRO A 2 -9.08 33.14 -11.32
N ALA A 3 -9.65 31.95 -11.59
CA ALA A 3 -11.06 31.65 -11.33
C ALA A 3 -11.32 30.98 -9.97
N ALA A 4 -10.28 30.62 -9.21
CA ALA A 4 -10.46 29.98 -7.91
C ALA A 4 -10.91 31.00 -6.87
N VAL A 5 -11.95 30.66 -6.07
CA VAL A 5 -12.48 31.48 -4.98
C VAL A 5 -11.93 31.06 -3.64
N ALA A 6 -11.73 29.76 -3.45
CA ALA A 6 -11.21 29.17 -2.22
C ALA A 6 -10.42 27.91 -2.51
N THR A 7 -9.42 27.66 -1.72
CA THR A 7 -8.60 26.44 -1.79
C THR A 7 -8.47 25.85 -0.40
N ASP A 8 -8.62 24.52 -0.31
CA ASP A 8 -8.40 23.79 0.92
C ASP A 8 -7.27 22.80 0.68
N PHE A 9 -6.34 22.73 1.59
CA PHE A 9 -5.29 21.73 1.61
C PHE A 9 -5.36 20.92 2.89
N THR A 10 -5.36 19.60 2.75
CA THR A 10 -5.32 18.70 3.88
C THR A 10 -4.15 17.75 3.69
N LEU A 11 -3.33 17.59 4.71
CA LEU A 11 -2.25 16.60 4.79
C LEU A 11 -2.55 15.64 5.93
N ASN A 12 -2.38 14.35 5.67
CA ASN A 12 -2.42 13.31 6.70
C ASN A 12 -1.16 12.46 6.63
N ALA A 13 -0.68 12.04 7.78
CA ALA A 13 0.44 11.12 7.89
C ALA A 13 0.19 10.16 9.05
N SER A 14 0.54 8.90 8.85
CA SER A 14 0.53 7.88 9.90
C SER A 14 1.75 7.00 9.77
N TYR A 15 2.23 6.54 10.90
CA TYR A 15 3.36 5.63 11.00
C TYR A 15 3.08 4.61 12.09
N GLY A 16 3.34 3.35 11.78
CA GLY A 16 3.24 2.24 12.72
C GLY A 16 4.58 1.51 12.82
N TYR A 17 4.91 1.09 14.01
CA TYR A 17 6.05 0.23 14.31
C TYR A 17 5.57 -1.00 15.04
N THR A 18 5.94 -2.18 14.54
CA THR A 18 5.60 -3.47 15.16
C THR A 18 6.86 -4.28 15.36
N TYR A 19 7.12 -4.66 16.59
CA TYR A 19 8.18 -5.59 16.94
C TYR A 19 7.55 -6.90 17.40
N ALA A 20 7.58 -7.90 16.52
CA ALA A 20 7.00 -9.22 16.78
C ALA A 20 8.06 -10.29 16.51
N THR A 21 8.44 -11.01 17.57
CA THR A 21 9.36 -12.14 17.51
C THR A 21 8.79 -13.33 18.25
N PHE A 22 9.17 -14.53 17.84
CA PHE A 22 8.82 -15.74 18.58
C PHE A 22 9.57 -15.74 19.92
N LYS A 23 8.83 -15.95 20.99
CA LYS A 23 9.39 -16.07 22.33
C LYS A 23 9.72 -17.51 22.68
N ASP A 24 8.81 -18.42 22.33
CA ASP A 24 8.92 -19.85 22.56
C ASP A 24 8.24 -20.59 21.41
N TYR A 25 9.04 -20.95 20.40
CA TYR A 25 8.60 -21.70 19.24
C TYR A 25 9.68 -22.70 18.83
N ILE A 26 9.46 -23.94 19.25
CA ILE A 26 10.35 -25.08 18.97
C ILE A 26 9.52 -26.12 18.24
N THR A 27 10.03 -26.65 17.14
CA THR A 27 9.37 -27.68 16.33
C THR A 27 10.37 -28.76 15.94
N ASN A 28 9.83 -29.93 15.54
CA ASN A 28 10.64 -31.01 15.02
C ASN A 28 10.46 -31.09 13.50
N GLU A 29 11.55 -30.95 12.78
CA GLU A 29 11.56 -31.01 11.32
C GLU A 29 12.47 -32.12 10.81
N LYS A 30 12.13 -32.70 9.67
CA LYS A 30 13.00 -33.68 9.01
C LYS A 30 14.08 -32.97 8.21
N VAL A 31 15.31 -33.05 8.71
CA VAL A 31 16.52 -32.57 8.02
C VAL A 31 17.32 -33.82 7.60
N ASN A 32 17.54 -33.99 6.30
CA ASN A 32 18.26 -35.16 5.74
C ASN A 32 17.70 -36.54 6.15
N GLY A 33 16.37 -36.60 6.41
CA GLY A 33 15.68 -37.82 6.78
C GLY A 33 15.60 -38.09 8.30
N GLU A 34 16.31 -37.31 9.12
CA GLU A 34 16.29 -37.40 10.59
C GLU A 34 15.43 -36.28 11.18
N LEU A 35 14.68 -36.55 12.26
CA LEU A 35 13.95 -35.57 13.03
C LEU A 35 14.94 -34.75 13.85
N GLN A 36 14.99 -33.44 13.61
CA GLN A 36 15.81 -32.50 14.38
C GLN A 36 14.89 -31.46 15.03
N GLU A 37 15.20 -31.12 16.27
CA GLU A 37 14.55 -30.03 16.97
C GLU A 37 15.13 -28.69 16.46
N ILE A 38 14.24 -27.83 15.96
CA ILE A 38 14.59 -26.51 15.45
C ILE A 38 13.90 -25.45 16.30
N SER A 39 14.67 -24.46 16.77
CA SER A 39 14.16 -23.33 17.52
C SER A 39 14.11 -22.06 16.65
N TYR A 40 12.95 -21.44 16.61
CA TYR A 40 12.74 -20.14 15.95
C TYR A 40 12.70 -18.96 16.95
N ASN A 41 13.11 -19.20 18.19
CA ASN A 41 13.13 -18.17 19.23
C ASN A 41 13.97 -16.97 18.80
N GLY A 42 13.43 -15.76 18.98
CA GLY A 42 14.04 -14.52 18.57
C GLY A 42 13.90 -14.18 17.08
N LYS A 43 13.42 -15.11 16.24
CA LYS A 43 13.10 -14.82 14.82
C LYS A 43 11.85 -13.95 14.72
N TYR A 44 11.78 -13.12 13.69
CA TYR A 44 10.58 -12.31 13.44
C TYR A 44 9.41 -13.17 12.98
N VAL A 45 8.23 -12.83 13.48
CA VAL A 45 6.98 -13.47 13.05
C VAL A 45 6.74 -13.17 11.56
N PRO A 46 6.52 -14.20 10.72
CA PRO A 46 6.23 -14.01 9.30
C PRO A 46 5.01 -13.13 9.04
N PHE A 47 4.96 -12.50 7.86
CA PHE A 47 3.86 -11.67 7.36
C PHE A 47 3.62 -10.37 8.14
N VAL A 48 4.44 -10.03 9.12
CA VAL A 48 4.32 -8.82 9.92
C VAL A 48 5.36 -7.80 9.47
N PRO A 49 4.95 -6.69 8.80
CA PRO A 49 5.89 -5.62 8.47
C PRO A 49 6.33 -4.90 9.75
N LYS A 50 7.64 -4.71 9.89
CA LYS A 50 8.22 -4.00 11.04
C LYS A 50 7.81 -2.53 11.09
N HIS A 51 7.65 -1.92 9.93
CA HIS A 51 7.26 -0.52 9.77
C HIS A 51 6.11 -0.43 8.79
N THR A 52 5.15 0.43 9.07
CA THR A 52 4.10 0.81 8.13
C THR A 52 4.02 2.32 8.09
N MET A 53 3.78 2.90 6.93
CA MET A 53 3.62 4.33 6.79
C MET A 53 2.57 4.67 5.74
N ASN A 54 1.88 5.77 5.98
CA ASN A 54 0.96 6.36 5.03
C ASN A 54 1.14 7.88 5.09
N VAL A 55 1.29 8.50 3.93
CA VAL A 55 1.30 9.95 3.78
C VAL A 55 0.34 10.30 2.66
N GLY A 56 -0.70 11.07 2.97
CA GLY A 56 -1.73 11.48 2.03
C GLY A 56 -1.93 12.99 2.00
N GLY A 57 -2.19 13.52 0.81
CA GLY A 57 -2.52 14.92 0.61
C GLY A 57 -3.78 15.06 -0.24
N GLN A 58 -4.59 16.04 0.10
CA GLN A 58 -5.76 16.45 -0.66
C GLN A 58 -5.69 17.95 -0.90
N TYR A 59 -5.95 18.36 -2.13
CA TYR A 59 -6.04 19.76 -2.49
C TYR A 59 -7.35 20.00 -3.26
N ILE A 60 -8.15 20.98 -2.80
CA ILE A 60 -9.47 21.31 -3.38
C ILE A 60 -9.43 22.73 -3.88
N PHE A 61 -9.70 22.90 -5.17
CA PHE A 61 -9.99 24.19 -5.80
C PHE A 61 -11.49 24.36 -5.95
N ARG A 62 -12.08 25.34 -5.30
CA ARG A 62 -13.45 25.78 -5.59
C ARG A 62 -13.43 26.89 -6.62
N ILE A 63 -14.25 26.78 -7.64
CA ILE A 63 -14.29 27.68 -8.79
C ILE A 63 -15.51 28.57 -8.65
N ARG A 64 -15.42 29.82 -9.13
CA ARG A 64 -16.53 30.78 -9.06
C ARG A 64 -17.76 30.26 -9.80
N PRO A 65 -18.99 30.54 -9.29
CA PRO A 65 -20.22 30.26 -10.01
C PRO A 65 -20.20 30.86 -11.43
N GLY A 66 -20.83 30.15 -12.38
CA GLY A 66 -20.87 30.57 -13.78
C GLY A 66 -19.74 30.01 -14.68
N HIS A 67 -18.75 29.34 -14.11
CA HIS A 67 -17.75 28.61 -14.90
C HIS A 67 -18.21 27.20 -15.27
N TRP A 68 -17.49 26.58 -16.19
CA TRP A 68 -17.79 25.22 -16.68
C TRP A 68 -17.51 24.09 -15.66
N LEU A 69 -16.77 24.37 -14.58
CA LEU A 69 -16.53 23.49 -13.44
C LEU A 69 -16.86 24.23 -12.13
N ASP A 70 -17.26 23.49 -11.12
CA ASP A 70 -17.51 23.99 -9.77
C ASP A 70 -16.34 23.68 -8.83
N ARG A 71 -15.68 22.52 -9.05
CA ARG A 71 -14.61 22.07 -8.19
C ARG A 71 -13.63 21.15 -8.93
N ILE A 72 -12.34 21.31 -8.59
CA ILE A 72 -11.28 20.37 -8.94
C ILE A 72 -10.69 19.87 -7.62
N GLN A 73 -10.52 18.56 -7.50
CA GLN A 73 -9.92 17.95 -6.31
C GLN A 73 -8.76 17.05 -6.73
N LEU A 74 -7.62 17.26 -6.11
CA LEU A 74 -6.43 16.42 -6.24
C LEU A 74 -6.26 15.61 -4.98
N ASN A 75 -6.01 14.31 -5.11
CA ASN A 75 -5.65 13.44 -4.01
C ASN A 75 -4.40 12.65 -4.40
N ALA A 76 -3.45 12.58 -3.48
CA ALA A 76 -2.30 11.72 -3.60
C ALA A 76 -2.08 11.00 -2.27
N ASN A 77 -1.68 9.73 -2.35
CA ASN A 77 -1.42 8.91 -1.17
C ASN A 77 -0.23 8.00 -1.44
N TYR A 78 0.76 8.05 -0.55
CA TYR A 78 1.90 7.14 -0.53
C TYR A 78 1.77 6.21 0.66
N THR A 79 1.79 4.89 0.40
CA THR A 79 1.73 3.85 1.43
C THR A 79 3.00 3.03 1.34
N GLY A 80 3.69 2.84 2.46
CA GLY A 80 4.91 2.07 2.56
C GLY A 80 4.82 0.96 3.60
N ALA A 81 5.43 -0.18 3.29
CA ALA A 81 5.64 -1.29 4.22
C ALA A 81 7.14 -1.57 4.36
N GLY A 82 7.60 -1.70 5.58
CA GLY A 82 8.96 -2.11 5.91
C GLY A 82 9.23 -3.57 5.57
N ARG A 83 10.39 -4.05 5.98
CA ARG A 83 10.73 -5.43 5.71
C ARG A 83 9.68 -6.38 6.30
N ILE A 84 9.29 -7.37 5.48
CA ILE A 84 8.39 -8.47 5.82
C ILE A 84 9.18 -9.76 5.61
N TYR A 85 9.23 -10.62 6.61
CA TYR A 85 9.74 -11.98 6.47
C TYR A 85 8.60 -12.91 6.09
N TRP A 86 8.87 -13.89 5.25
CA TRP A 86 7.87 -14.82 4.74
C TRP A 86 7.93 -16.20 5.38
N THR A 87 9.07 -16.53 5.98
CA THR A 87 9.34 -17.84 6.60
C THR A 87 9.73 -17.68 8.06
N GLU A 88 9.55 -18.72 8.87
CA GLU A 88 9.89 -18.73 10.30
C GLU A 88 11.40 -18.57 10.54
N GLU A 89 12.23 -19.12 9.64
CA GLU A 89 13.70 -18.97 9.69
C GLU A 89 14.15 -17.55 9.36
N ASN A 90 13.24 -16.73 8.80
CA ASN A 90 13.53 -15.42 8.24
C ASN A 90 14.52 -15.45 7.05
N SER A 91 14.58 -16.57 6.33
CA SER A 91 15.43 -16.78 5.16
C SER A 91 14.95 -15.99 3.94
N VAL A 92 13.65 -15.88 3.77
CA VAL A 92 13.02 -15.16 2.66
C VAL A 92 12.32 -13.90 3.17
N SER A 93 12.58 -12.78 2.51
CA SER A 93 11.97 -11.50 2.92
C SER A 93 11.72 -10.58 1.74
N GLN A 94 10.71 -9.72 1.88
CA GLN A 94 10.48 -8.54 1.05
C GLN A 94 11.11 -7.33 1.72
N ALA A 95 12.01 -6.64 1.02
CA ALA A 95 12.55 -5.36 1.49
C ALA A 95 11.46 -4.28 1.51
N PHE A 96 11.76 -3.13 2.12
CA PHE A 96 10.84 -1.99 2.10
C PHE A 96 10.35 -1.70 0.68
N TYR A 97 9.05 -1.51 0.55
CA TYR A 97 8.43 -1.01 -0.67
C TYR A 97 7.36 0.03 -0.35
N GLY A 98 7.09 0.89 -1.32
CA GLY A 98 6.02 1.87 -1.23
C GLY A 98 5.33 2.07 -2.57
N THR A 99 4.04 2.36 -2.51
CA THR A 99 3.19 2.61 -3.67
C THR A 99 2.60 4.01 -3.58
N LEU A 100 2.60 4.72 -4.71
CA LEU A 100 1.96 6.03 -4.86
C LEU A 100 0.63 5.85 -5.60
N ASN A 101 -0.43 6.37 -5.04
CA ASN A 101 -1.76 6.41 -5.66
C ASN A 101 -2.19 7.87 -5.83
N GLY A 102 -2.92 8.16 -6.90
CA GLY A 102 -3.39 9.50 -7.19
C GLY A 102 -4.81 9.48 -7.76
N ARG A 103 -5.53 10.60 -7.57
CA ARG A 103 -6.84 10.85 -8.18
C ARG A 103 -7.01 12.33 -8.44
N ILE A 104 -7.52 12.66 -9.63
CA ILE A 104 -7.97 14.00 -10.00
C ILE A 104 -9.47 13.90 -10.27
N SER A 105 -10.26 14.76 -9.62
CA SER A 105 -11.70 14.81 -9.76
C SER A 105 -12.14 16.17 -10.31
N PHE A 106 -12.98 16.16 -11.31
CA PHE A 106 -13.63 17.33 -11.90
C PHE A 106 -15.12 17.25 -11.64
N GLN A 107 -15.70 18.26 -11.00
CA GLN A 107 -17.12 18.28 -10.64
C GLN A 107 -17.83 19.46 -11.25
N LYS A 108 -19.03 19.20 -11.81
CA LYS A 108 -20.00 20.20 -12.27
C LYS A 108 -21.41 19.77 -11.90
N GLY A 109 -22.10 20.58 -11.07
CA GLY A 109 -23.45 20.24 -10.58
C GLY A 109 -23.50 18.84 -9.96
N HIS A 110 -24.34 17.99 -10.53
CA HIS A 110 -24.51 16.60 -10.10
C HIS A 110 -23.55 15.60 -10.78
N GLY A 111 -22.75 16.06 -11.74
CA GLY A 111 -21.79 15.23 -12.46
C GLY A 111 -20.36 15.34 -11.93
N GLN A 112 -19.63 14.23 -11.93
CA GLN A 112 -18.23 14.17 -11.55
C GLN A 112 -17.49 13.17 -12.46
N ILE A 113 -16.29 13.56 -12.88
CA ILE A 113 -15.35 12.71 -13.61
C ILE A 113 -14.08 12.58 -12.77
N ASP A 114 -13.66 11.36 -12.51
CA ASP A 114 -12.44 11.02 -11.77
C ASP A 114 -11.44 10.30 -12.68
N PHE A 115 -10.21 10.77 -12.71
CA PHE A 115 -9.07 10.05 -13.24
C PHE A 115 -8.25 9.53 -12.07
N TRP A 116 -7.95 8.26 -12.04
CA TRP A 116 -7.19 7.66 -10.95
C TRP A 116 -6.03 6.82 -11.47
N VAL A 117 -4.99 6.73 -10.64
CA VAL A 117 -3.85 5.87 -10.83
C VAL A 117 -3.51 5.17 -9.50
N ARG A 118 -3.19 3.89 -9.58
CA ARG A 118 -2.67 3.08 -8.48
C ARG A 118 -1.28 2.58 -8.82
N ASN A 119 -0.41 2.53 -7.82
CA ASN A 119 0.99 2.18 -8.00
C ASN A 119 1.64 2.98 -9.15
N ALA A 120 1.49 4.32 -9.11
CA ALA A 120 1.92 5.23 -10.18
C ALA A 120 3.43 5.15 -10.49
N LEU A 121 4.24 4.68 -9.54
CA LEU A 121 5.68 4.46 -9.70
C LEU A 121 6.02 3.08 -10.26
N ASP A 122 5.00 2.26 -10.58
CA ASP A 122 5.13 0.87 -11.05
C ASP A 122 6.11 0.05 -10.19
N LYS A 123 6.03 0.21 -8.86
CA LYS A 123 6.91 -0.48 -7.94
C LYS A 123 6.61 -1.99 -7.93
N GLU A 124 7.58 -2.80 -8.32
CA GLU A 124 7.51 -4.24 -8.14
C GLU A 124 7.77 -4.62 -6.68
N TYR A 125 6.94 -5.52 -6.14
CA TYR A 125 7.06 -6.07 -4.79
C TYR A 125 6.38 -7.44 -4.72
N ALA A 126 6.80 -8.27 -3.76
CA ALA A 126 6.07 -9.48 -3.42
C ALA A 126 4.91 -9.12 -2.48
N SER A 127 3.69 -9.47 -2.87
CA SER A 127 2.50 -9.32 -2.03
C SER A 127 2.27 -10.51 -1.12
N PHE A 128 2.79 -11.67 -1.50
CA PHE A 128 2.67 -12.92 -0.76
C PHE A 128 3.77 -13.90 -1.20
N TYR A 129 4.23 -14.72 -0.28
CA TYR A 129 5.16 -15.82 -0.53
C TYR A 129 4.81 -17.00 0.39
N PHE A 130 4.95 -18.21 -0.11
CA PHE A 130 4.85 -19.44 0.67
C PHE A 130 5.70 -20.53 0.06
N GLU A 131 6.04 -21.50 0.87
CA GLU A 131 6.78 -22.69 0.46
C GLU A 131 5.89 -23.92 0.51
N SER A 132 5.99 -24.78 -0.50
CA SER A 132 5.29 -26.05 -0.53
C SER A 132 6.11 -27.07 -1.32
N MET A 133 6.25 -28.28 -0.80
CA MET A 133 6.97 -29.41 -1.45
C MET A 133 8.40 -29.03 -1.88
N GLY A 134 9.11 -28.23 -1.07
CA GLY A 134 10.48 -27.78 -1.35
C GLY A 134 10.60 -26.70 -2.44
N ASN A 135 9.48 -26.13 -2.89
CA ASN A 135 9.45 -25.04 -3.85
C ASN A 135 8.88 -23.76 -3.22
N GLY A 136 9.46 -22.61 -3.57
CA GLY A 136 8.95 -21.31 -3.19
C GLY A 136 7.99 -20.75 -4.24
N PHE A 137 6.83 -20.23 -3.81
CA PHE A 137 5.83 -19.60 -4.66
C PHE A 137 5.65 -18.16 -4.23
N MET A 138 5.75 -17.23 -5.19
CA MET A 138 5.63 -15.80 -4.93
C MET A 138 4.52 -15.19 -5.78
N GLN A 139 3.66 -14.42 -5.13
CA GLN A 139 2.69 -13.57 -5.82
C GLN A 139 3.23 -12.15 -5.88
N LYS A 140 3.36 -11.60 -7.08
CA LYS A 140 3.70 -10.18 -7.27
C LYS A 140 2.52 -9.28 -6.89
N GLY A 141 2.83 -8.11 -6.36
CA GLY A 141 1.88 -7.03 -6.20
C GLY A 141 1.35 -6.53 -7.55
N ARG A 142 0.26 -5.78 -7.49
CA ARG A 142 -0.35 -5.24 -8.72
C ARG A 142 0.58 -4.18 -9.35
N PRO A 143 0.81 -4.24 -10.67
CA PRO A 143 1.54 -3.21 -11.39
C PRO A 143 0.76 -1.90 -11.41
N VAL A 144 1.26 -0.89 -12.11
CA VAL A 144 0.55 0.36 -12.34
C VAL A 144 -0.80 0.10 -12.99
N GLN A 145 -1.84 0.73 -12.45
CA GLN A 145 -3.20 0.68 -12.97
C GLN A 145 -3.76 2.10 -13.03
N ALA A 146 -4.48 2.43 -14.09
CA ALA A 146 -5.15 3.70 -14.22
C ALA A 146 -6.56 3.50 -14.77
N GLY A 147 -7.45 4.43 -14.48
CA GLY A 147 -8.83 4.37 -14.97
C GLY A 147 -9.57 5.68 -14.81
N ILE A 148 -10.79 5.67 -15.37
CA ILE A 148 -11.74 6.79 -15.32
C ILE A 148 -13.01 6.29 -14.65
N GLU A 149 -13.57 7.11 -13.78
CA GLU A 149 -14.84 6.86 -13.10
C GLU A 149 -15.78 8.04 -13.35
N LEU A 150 -17.01 7.74 -13.74
CA LEU A 150 -18.07 8.73 -13.93
C LEU A 150 -19.11 8.56 -12.85
N ARG A 151 -19.51 9.65 -12.19
CA ARG A 151 -20.58 9.69 -11.19
C ARG A 151 -21.61 10.72 -11.58
N CYS A 152 -22.89 10.34 -11.47
CA CYS A 152 -24.01 11.23 -11.57
C CYS A 152 -24.93 11.03 -10.38
N ARG A 153 -25.33 12.12 -9.72
CA ARG A 153 -26.30 12.10 -8.61
C ARG A 153 -27.60 12.66 -9.12
N PHE A 154 -28.69 11.99 -8.88
CA PHE A 154 -30.04 12.40 -9.27
C PHE A 154 -30.81 12.89 -8.04
#